data_43a8e0a160647c2a98c9841403cea931
#
_entry.id   43a8e0a160647c2a98c9841403cea931
#
_cell.length_a   1.000
_cell.length_b   1.000
_cell.length_c   1.000
_cell.angle_alpha   90.00
_cell.angle_beta   90.00
_cell.angle_gamma   90.00
#
_symmetry.space_group_name_H-M   'P 1'
#
loop_
_entity.id
_entity.type
_entity.pdbx_description
1 polymer ?
#
loop_
_entity_poly.entity_id
_entity_poly.type
_entity_poly.pdbx_seq_one_letter_code
_entity_poly.pdbx_strand_id
1 'polypeptide(L)'
;MVIDLTAPVAALFVPGSRPDRFAKAAGSGADAIILELEDAVAAPAKVTARQCVVAWKGVPACRTFVRINGRRSPWFADDLSGLGSSSPDAVVLPKTESADDIAAVTETFGRAIPVGP
;
A
#
# COMPACT_ATOMS: atom_id res chain seq x y z
N MET A 1 -4.40 -15.36 -0.27
CA MET A 1 -4.42 -15.18 -1.73
C MET A 1 -3.05 -14.72 -2.19
N VAL A 2 -2.54 -15.32 -3.24
CA VAL A 2 -1.27 -14.92 -3.83
C VAL A 2 -1.56 -14.04 -5.04
N ILE A 3 -0.91 -12.87 -5.10
CA ILE A 3 -1.03 -11.97 -6.24
C ILE A 3 0.27 -12.02 -7.03
N ASP A 4 0.16 -12.32 -8.32
CA ASP A 4 1.32 -12.34 -9.21
C ASP A 4 1.59 -10.93 -9.73
N LEU A 5 2.60 -10.28 -9.16
CA LEU A 5 3.00 -8.93 -9.56
C LEU A 5 3.85 -8.91 -10.83
N THR A 6 4.20 -10.07 -11.38
CA THR A 6 4.92 -10.14 -12.65
C THR A 6 3.96 -10.13 -13.84
N ALA A 7 2.69 -10.46 -13.64
CA ALA A 7 1.67 -10.40 -14.67
C ALA A 7 1.35 -8.93 -15.02
N PRO A 8 0.99 -8.63 -16.28
CA PRO A 8 0.59 -7.27 -16.63
C PRO A 8 -0.64 -6.83 -15.82
N VAL A 9 -0.50 -5.71 -15.13
CA VAL A 9 -1.55 -5.15 -14.29
C VAL A 9 -1.69 -3.67 -14.61
N ALA A 10 -2.89 -3.25 -14.97
CA ALA A 10 -3.19 -1.83 -15.12
C ALA A 10 -3.48 -1.26 -13.74
N ALA A 11 -2.56 -0.47 -13.22
CA ALA A 11 -2.67 0.10 -11.89
C ALA A 11 -2.58 1.62 -11.93
N LEU A 12 -3.39 2.28 -11.09
CA LEU A 12 -3.36 3.72 -10.92
C LEU A 12 -2.78 4.07 -9.56
N PHE A 13 -1.79 4.97 -9.55
CA PHE A 13 -1.26 5.53 -8.31
C PHE A 13 -2.16 6.66 -7.82
N VAL A 14 -2.49 6.63 -6.53
CA VAL A 14 -3.29 7.68 -5.88
C VAL A 14 -2.59 8.08 -4.59
N PRO A 15 -2.28 9.37 -4.39
CA PRO A 15 -1.71 9.80 -3.11
C PRO A 15 -2.63 9.46 -1.95
N GLY A 16 -2.08 8.88 -0.88
CA GLY A 16 -2.87 8.58 0.32
C GLY A 16 -3.47 9.82 0.98
N SER A 17 -2.94 10.99 0.66
CA SER A 17 -3.45 12.28 1.12
C SER A 17 -4.67 12.78 0.32
N ARG A 18 -5.11 12.03 -0.68
CA ARG A 18 -6.25 12.41 -1.53
C ARG A 18 -7.33 11.33 -1.49
N PRO A 19 -7.97 11.10 -0.31
CA PRO A 19 -9.02 10.07 -0.18
C PRO A 19 -10.24 10.36 -1.06
N ASP A 20 -10.45 11.61 -1.45
CA ASP A 20 -11.48 12.01 -2.39
C ASP A 20 -11.33 11.35 -3.77
N ARG A 21 -10.15 10.84 -4.09
CA ARG A 21 -9.85 10.20 -5.38
C ARG A 21 -9.89 8.68 -5.33
N PHE A 22 -9.95 8.06 -4.15
CA PHE A 22 -9.85 6.61 -4.02
C PHE A 22 -10.97 5.88 -4.76
N ALA A 23 -12.22 6.23 -4.48
CA ALA A 23 -13.37 5.56 -5.10
C ALA A 23 -13.41 5.77 -6.61
N LYS A 24 -13.08 6.97 -7.08
CA LYS A 24 -13.05 7.27 -8.50
C LYS A 24 -11.99 6.45 -9.23
N ALA A 25 -10.82 6.36 -8.66
CA ALA A 25 -9.73 5.56 -9.24
C ALA A 25 -10.09 4.07 -9.25
N ALA A 26 -10.66 3.56 -8.16
CA ALA A 26 -11.08 2.17 -8.07
C ALA A 26 -12.22 1.82 -9.04
N GLY A 27 -13.03 2.81 -9.41
CA GLY A 27 -14.13 2.65 -10.37
C GLY A 27 -13.76 2.90 -11.83
N SER A 28 -12.49 3.19 -12.12
CA SER A 28 -12.05 3.59 -13.45
C SER A 28 -11.87 2.44 -14.44
N GLY A 29 -11.96 1.19 -14.00
CA GLY A 29 -11.67 0.02 -14.81
C GLY A 29 -10.24 -0.49 -14.67
N ALA A 30 -9.42 0.14 -13.83
CA ALA A 30 -8.08 -0.37 -13.53
C ALA A 30 -8.17 -1.68 -12.74
N ASP A 31 -7.19 -2.54 -12.90
CA ASP A 31 -7.11 -3.80 -12.15
C ASP A 31 -6.83 -3.56 -10.67
N ALA A 32 -6.06 -2.51 -10.38
CA ALA A 32 -5.69 -2.14 -9.02
C ALA A 32 -5.48 -0.65 -8.89
N ILE A 33 -5.63 -0.15 -7.67
CA ILE A 33 -5.12 1.16 -7.28
C ILE A 33 -3.96 0.94 -6.32
N ILE A 34 -2.97 1.83 -6.39
CA ILE A 34 -1.85 1.84 -5.47
C ILE A 34 -1.97 3.10 -4.63
N LEU A 35 -2.37 2.94 -3.38
CA LEU A 35 -2.47 4.05 -2.44
C LEU A 35 -1.06 4.36 -1.93
N GLU A 36 -0.59 5.55 -2.22
CA GLU A 36 0.80 5.94 -2.06
C GLU A 36 1.00 6.65 -0.72
N LEU A 37 1.91 6.14 0.11
CA LEU A 37 2.29 6.78 1.38
C LEU A 37 3.71 7.31 1.38
N GLU A 38 4.48 7.05 0.33
CA GLU A 38 5.90 7.39 0.27
C GLU A 38 6.15 8.71 -0.47
N ASP A 39 6.61 8.68 -1.70
CA ASP A 39 7.08 9.88 -2.40
C ASP A 39 5.98 10.90 -2.70
N ALA A 40 4.76 10.45 -2.95
CA ALA A 40 3.65 11.33 -3.30
C ALA A 40 3.04 12.06 -2.10
N VAL A 41 3.50 11.78 -0.88
CA VAL A 41 2.97 12.39 0.34
C VAL A 41 4.09 13.09 1.09
N ALA A 42 3.95 14.40 1.26
CA ALA A 42 4.91 15.20 2.02
C ALA A 42 4.90 14.79 3.51
N ALA A 43 6.05 14.95 4.17
CA ALA A 43 6.21 14.53 5.56
C ALA A 43 5.10 15.03 6.50
N PRO A 44 4.66 16.29 6.47
CA PRO A 44 3.60 16.75 7.36
C PRO A 44 2.23 16.09 7.13
N ALA A 45 2.02 15.49 5.96
CA ALA A 45 0.76 14.87 5.60
C ALA A 45 0.75 13.34 5.81
N LYS A 46 1.86 12.74 6.20
CA LYS A 46 2.00 11.28 6.23
C LYS A 46 1.09 10.59 7.24
N VAL A 47 0.91 11.17 8.42
CA VAL A 47 0.03 10.58 9.44
C VAL A 47 -1.42 10.60 8.99
N THR A 48 -1.88 11.73 8.46
CA THR A 48 -3.25 11.84 7.95
C THR A 48 -3.47 10.94 6.74
N ALA A 49 -2.51 10.86 5.84
CA ALA A 49 -2.59 9.97 4.68
C ALA A 49 -2.73 8.50 5.11
N ARG A 50 -1.94 8.07 6.10
CA ARG A 50 -2.07 6.71 6.66
C ARG A 50 -3.48 6.45 7.20
N GLN A 51 -4.04 7.40 7.93
CA GLN A 51 -5.40 7.27 8.47
C GLN A 51 -6.42 7.10 7.35
N CYS A 52 -6.29 7.86 6.26
CA CYS A 52 -7.17 7.75 5.11
C CYS A 52 -7.05 6.38 4.43
N VAL A 53 -5.83 5.90 4.27
CA VAL A 53 -5.57 4.59 3.64
C VAL A 53 -6.12 3.45 4.49
N VAL A 54 -5.90 3.50 5.80
CA VAL A 54 -6.41 2.47 6.72
C VAL A 54 -7.95 2.45 6.73
N ALA A 55 -8.59 3.60 6.58
CA ALA A 55 -10.05 3.71 6.54
C ALA A 55 -10.66 3.23 5.23
N TRP A 56 -9.88 3.10 4.16
CA TRP A 56 -10.37 2.64 2.86
C TRP A 56 -10.73 1.16 2.92
N LYS A 57 -11.96 0.84 2.54
CA LYS A 57 -12.47 -0.55 2.60
C LYS A 57 -12.33 -1.31 1.28
N GLY A 58 -11.91 -0.62 0.22
CA GLY A 58 -11.80 -1.24 -1.08
C GLY A 58 -13.14 -1.44 -1.77
N VAL A 59 -13.05 -1.96 -2.99
CA VAL A 59 -14.21 -2.37 -3.79
C VAL A 59 -13.90 -3.73 -4.43
N PRO A 60 -14.91 -4.62 -4.63
CA PRO A 60 -14.63 -5.98 -5.12
C PRO A 60 -13.97 -6.04 -6.52
N ALA A 61 -14.28 -5.06 -7.38
CA ALA A 61 -13.81 -5.08 -8.77
C ALA A 61 -12.39 -4.57 -8.96
N CYS A 62 -11.77 -4.01 -7.92
CA CYS A 62 -10.44 -3.40 -8.03
C CYS A 62 -9.62 -3.74 -6.79
N ARG A 63 -8.41 -4.24 -7.01
CA ARG A 63 -7.50 -4.56 -5.89
C ARG A 63 -6.92 -3.30 -5.31
N THR A 64 -6.63 -3.33 -4.01
CA THR A 64 -5.98 -2.23 -3.32
C THR A 64 -4.56 -2.65 -2.92
N PHE A 65 -3.58 -1.98 -3.51
CA PHE A 65 -2.18 -2.09 -3.11
C PHE A 65 -1.82 -0.84 -2.34
N VAL A 66 -0.92 -0.95 -1.39
CA VAL A 66 -0.43 0.20 -0.63
C VAL A 66 1.08 0.25 -0.70
N ARG A 67 1.62 1.37 -1.16
CA ARG A 67 3.05 1.61 -1.15
C ARG A 67 3.40 2.36 0.12
N ILE A 68 4.11 1.69 1.02
CA ILE A 68 4.47 2.22 2.33
C ILE A 68 5.81 2.96 2.28
N ASN A 69 6.11 3.68 3.35
CA ASN A 69 7.42 4.30 3.51
C ASN A 69 8.50 3.25 3.74
N GLY A 70 9.73 3.56 3.36
CA GLY A 70 10.84 2.63 3.45
C GLY A 70 11.15 2.20 4.88
N ARG A 71 11.78 1.04 5.04
CA ARG A 71 12.07 0.43 6.33
C ARG A 71 12.86 1.34 7.28
N ARG A 72 13.72 2.19 6.74
CA ARG A 72 14.54 3.09 7.54
C ARG A 72 13.90 4.44 7.81
N SER A 73 12.68 4.65 7.32
CA SER A 73 11.94 5.87 7.58
C SER A 73 11.31 5.84 8.97
N PRO A 74 11.03 7.02 9.57
CA PRO A 74 10.34 7.06 10.86
C PRO A 74 8.88 6.62 10.78
N TRP A 75 8.30 6.46 9.57
CA TRP A 75 6.89 6.09 9.40
C TRP A 75 6.66 4.60 9.17
N PHE A 76 7.71 3.83 8.93
CA PHE A 76 7.58 2.43 8.51
C PHE A 76 6.81 1.57 9.53
N ALA A 77 7.18 1.63 10.80
CA ALA A 77 6.57 0.81 11.85
C ALA A 77 5.07 1.12 12.00
N ASP A 78 4.71 2.40 11.99
CA ASP A 78 3.32 2.82 12.12
C ASP A 78 2.51 2.51 10.85
N ASP A 79 3.12 2.58 9.67
CA ASP A 79 2.47 2.16 8.43
C ASP A 79 2.10 0.68 8.50
N LEU A 80 3.02 -0.18 8.91
CA LEU A 80 2.75 -1.61 9.05
C LEU A 80 1.68 -1.88 10.10
N SER A 81 1.78 -1.24 11.26
CA SER A 81 0.83 -1.41 12.34
C SER A 81 -0.59 -1.02 11.91
N GLY A 82 -0.73 0.10 11.20
CA GLY A 82 -2.02 0.55 10.70
C GLY A 82 -2.60 -0.39 9.65
N LEU A 83 -1.77 -0.82 8.69
CA LEU A 83 -2.22 -1.70 7.62
C LEU A 83 -2.54 -3.10 8.08
N GLY A 84 -2.01 -3.55 9.21
CA GLY A 84 -2.33 -4.84 9.78
C GLY A 84 -3.82 -5.00 10.06
N SER A 85 -4.53 -3.91 10.33
CA SER A 85 -5.98 -3.92 10.57
C SER A 85 -6.81 -3.67 9.31
N SER A 86 -6.21 -3.19 8.20
CA SER A 86 -6.95 -2.86 6.98
C SER A 86 -6.89 -3.95 5.90
N SER A 87 -5.93 -4.86 5.97
CA SER A 87 -5.78 -6.01 5.07
C SER A 87 -5.76 -5.64 3.57
N PRO A 88 -4.77 -4.88 3.11
CA PRO A 88 -4.63 -4.61 1.68
C PRO A 88 -4.32 -5.90 0.91
N ASP A 89 -4.61 -5.91 -0.39
CA ASP A 89 -4.32 -7.05 -1.25
C ASP A 89 -2.81 -7.26 -1.45
N ALA A 90 -2.03 -6.18 -1.41
CA ALA A 90 -0.58 -6.26 -1.49
C ALA A 90 0.05 -5.01 -0.88
N VAL A 91 1.29 -5.16 -0.46
CA VAL A 91 2.12 -4.04 0.01
C VAL A 91 3.30 -3.88 -0.94
N VAL A 92 3.57 -2.65 -1.35
CA VAL A 92 4.73 -2.31 -2.17
C VAL A 92 5.75 -1.62 -1.26
N LEU A 93 6.93 -2.21 -1.17
CA LEU A 93 8.00 -1.68 -0.32
C LEU A 93 9.04 -0.99 -1.23
N PRO A 94 9.22 0.32 -1.10
CA PRO A 94 10.19 1.03 -1.93
C PRO A 94 11.62 0.65 -1.53
N LYS A 95 12.51 0.61 -2.52
CA LYS A 95 13.94 0.40 -2.28
C LYS A 95 14.24 -0.82 -1.42
N THR A 96 13.58 -1.94 -1.72
CA THR A 96 13.82 -3.21 -1.05
C THR A 96 15.27 -3.66 -1.33
N GLU A 97 16.08 -3.77 -0.29
CA GLU A 97 17.50 -4.11 -0.43
C GLU A 97 17.83 -5.51 0.06
N SER A 98 16.95 -6.11 0.86
CA SER A 98 17.26 -7.41 1.48
C SER A 98 15.99 -8.21 1.79
N ALA A 99 16.17 -9.51 2.02
CA ALA A 99 15.10 -10.39 2.47
C ALA A 99 14.53 -9.96 3.83
N ASP A 100 15.34 -9.31 4.67
CA ASP A 100 14.89 -8.83 5.98
C ASP A 100 13.79 -7.76 5.85
N ASP A 101 13.86 -6.92 4.82
CA ASP A 101 12.83 -5.91 4.56
C ASP A 101 11.50 -6.58 4.24
N ILE A 102 11.54 -7.62 3.41
CA ILE A 102 10.35 -8.40 3.03
C ILE A 102 9.81 -9.16 4.23
N ALA A 103 10.69 -9.78 5.01
CA ALA A 103 10.31 -10.54 6.20
C ALA A 103 9.60 -9.67 7.25
N ALA A 104 10.06 -8.44 7.45
CA ALA A 104 9.44 -7.51 8.38
C ALA A 104 7.97 -7.22 8.01
N VAL A 105 7.69 -7.09 6.72
CA VAL A 105 6.32 -6.88 6.24
C VAL A 105 5.49 -8.15 6.38
N THR A 106 6.03 -9.28 5.96
CA THR A 106 5.33 -10.57 6.00
C THR A 106 4.95 -10.97 7.42
N GLU A 107 5.84 -10.77 8.39
CA GLU A 107 5.56 -11.08 9.79
C GLU A 107 4.35 -10.31 10.33
N THR A 108 4.23 -9.05 9.97
CA THR A 108 3.13 -8.20 10.43
C THR A 108 1.79 -8.75 9.97
N PHE A 109 1.72 -9.25 8.74
CA PHE A 109 0.47 -9.75 8.18
C PHE A 109 0.24 -11.24 8.46
N GLY A 110 1.24 -11.95 9.01
CA GLY A 110 1.15 -13.38 9.31
C GLY A 110 0.95 -14.26 8.09
N ARG A 111 1.27 -13.75 6.90
CA ARG A 111 1.12 -14.48 5.64
C ARG A 111 2.07 -13.89 4.59
N ALA A 112 2.35 -14.67 3.56
CA ALA A 112 3.10 -14.15 2.42
C ALA A 112 2.22 -13.21 1.62
N ILE A 113 2.66 -11.97 1.46
CA ILE A 113 2.02 -10.99 0.59
C ILE A 113 3.04 -10.52 -0.45
N PRO A 114 2.59 -10.18 -1.66
CA PRO A 114 3.50 -9.64 -2.66
C PRO A 114 4.10 -8.32 -2.20
N VAL A 115 5.42 -8.21 -2.29
CA VAL A 115 6.14 -7.00 -1.95
C VAL A 115 6.98 -6.63 -3.18
N GLY A 116 6.71 -5.48 -3.76
CA GLY A 116 7.44 -4.98 -4.91
C GLY A 116 8.53 -4.00 -4.53
N PRO A 117 9.46 -3.76 -5.43
CA PRO A 117 10.52 -2.76 -5.22
C PRO A 117 9.99 -1.34 -5.29
#